data_f5e2eca3b1fc8dae5cbff29f6f1db561
#
_entry.id   f5e2eca3b1fc8dae5cbff29f6f1db561
#
_cell.length_a   1.000
_cell.length_b   1.000
_cell.length_c   1.000
_cell.angle_alpha   90.00
_cell.angle_beta   90.00
_cell.angle_gamma   90.00
#
_symmetry.space_group_name_H-M   'P 1'
#
loop_
_entity.id
_entity.type
_entity.pdbx_description
1 polymer ?
#
loop_
_entity_poly.entity_id
_entity_poly.type
_entity_poly.pdbx_seq_one_letter_code
_entity_poly.pdbx_strand_id
1 'polypeptide(L)'
;MNTNISATNQAELTHLRELSARIGNDPLLTQASTGNSSIKLDGVLWIKASGKWMADAIREDIMIPLDLAEVRERVKQKVDPADWYGGASIETAMHAILPHRVALHVHCVNTIAWAVRQDAPIQLQRQMEGLRWQWIPYVPSGLPLAQEIEKVLPAVPHTDVLILGNHGLVLGGEDCGAVEDLLTEVQRRLAISPRQADSTDYAMLAEIADGSSWDLPDDDEVHALATDPISREILSGGFLYPCHAILSPSSTPTPFRPVPCPDPKNQSESRYCSQPFLIIDECGVVFSWSMSIAQRAMMSGLARVIQRISSSAPIRYLAEEEVAISSVTASRYCELASSSRYSQCK
;
A
#
# COMPACT_ATOMS: atom_id res chain seq x y z
N MET A 1 -1.87 23.61 -19.26
CA MET A 1 -3.30 23.94 -19.46
C MET A 1 -3.73 24.95 -18.40
N ASN A 2 -4.16 26.16 -18.77
CA ASN A 2 -4.79 27.10 -17.82
C ASN A 2 -6.24 26.63 -17.65
N THR A 3 -6.47 25.71 -16.72
CA THR A 3 -7.82 25.23 -16.38
C THR A 3 -8.44 26.26 -15.45
N ASN A 4 -9.27 27.13 -15.99
CA ASN A 4 -10.16 27.98 -15.20
C ASN A 4 -11.22 27.04 -14.59
N ILE A 5 -10.92 26.50 -13.38
CA ILE A 5 -11.79 25.57 -12.66
C ILE A 5 -13.00 26.36 -12.15
N SER A 6 -14.23 25.89 -12.42
CA SER A 6 -15.44 26.49 -11.86
C SER A 6 -15.42 26.45 -10.32
N ALA A 7 -16.13 27.38 -9.67
CA ALA A 7 -16.21 27.40 -8.20
C ALA A 7 -16.76 26.09 -7.63
N THR A 8 -17.70 25.45 -8.33
CA THR A 8 -18.26 24.14 -7.96
C THR A 8 -17.20 23.05 -8.01
N ASN A 9 -16.44 22.96 -9.10
CA ASN A 9 -15.36 21.97 -9.24
C ASN A 9 -14.23 22.19 -8.22
N GLN A 10 -13.95 23.44 -7.88
CA GLN A 10 -12.98 23.77 -6.83
C GLN A 10 -13.44 23.25 -5.46
N ALA A 11 -14.72 23.38 -5.13
CA ALA A 11 -15.28 22.82 -3.90
C ALA A 11 -15.19 21.28 -3.87
N GLU A 12 -15.52 20.62 -4.97
CA GLU A 12 -15.42 19.16 -5.11
C GLU A 12 -13.97 18.67 -4.96
N LEU A 13 -13.03 19.38 -5.55
CA LEU A 13 -11.61 19.05 -5.42
C LEU A 13 -11.11 19.26 -3.98
N THR A 14 -11.65 20.26 -3.28
CA THR A 14 -11.37 20.47 -1.84
C THR A 14 -11.90 19.30 -1.03
N HIS A 15 -13.13 18.84 -1.25
CA HIS A 15 -13.67 17.65 -0.57
C HIS A 15 -12.83 16.39 -0.83
N LEU A 16 -12.33 16.20 -2.07
CA LEU A 16 -11.42 15.09 -2.37
C LEU A 16 -10.11 15.18 -1.57
N ARG A 17 -9.53 16.38 -1.44
CA ARG A 17 -8.30 16.60 -0.65
C ARG A 17 -8.54 16.34 0.83
N GLU A 18 -9.66 16.77 1.37
CA GLU A 18 -10.03 16.51 2.76
C GLU A 18 -10.23 15.02 3.02
N LEU A 19 -10.96 14.31 2.15
CA LEU A 19 -11.10 12.87 2.20
C LEU A 19 -9.73 12.17 2.15
N SER A 20 -8.91 12.55 1.19
CA SER A 20 -7.56 11.98 1.01
C SER A 20 -6.71 12.16 2.27
N ALA A 21 -6.73 13.35 2.88
CA ALA A 21 -5.96 13.63 4.09
C ALA A 21 -6.45 12.81 5.29
N ARG A 22 -7.77 12.68 5.49
CA ARG A 22 -8.31 11.83 6.57
C ARG A 22 -7.88 10.38 6.41
N ILE A 23 -8.04 9.82 5.21
CA ILE A 23 -7.66 8.44 4.89
C ILE A 23 -6.15 8.25 4.97
N GLY A 24 -5.38 9.22 4.49
CA GLY A 24 -3.91 9.18 4.51
C GLY A 24 -3.29 9.24 5.89
N ASN A 25 -4.03 9.75 6.90
CA ASN A 25 -3.61 9.77 8.30
C ASN A 25 -4.01 8.50 9.09
N ASP A 26 -4.77 7.59 8.47
CA ASP A 26 -5.13 6.32 9.11
C ASP A 26 -4.13 5.21 8.68
N PRO A 27 -3.25 4.74 9.59
CA PRO A 27 -2.26 3.71 9.29
C PRO A 27 -2.87 2.33 8.98
N LEU A 28 -4.16 2.13 9.26
CA LEU A 28 -4.87 0.91 8.85
C LEU A 28 -5.35 0.97 7.41
N LEU A 29 -5.34 2.15 6.78
CA LEU A 29 -5.80 2.36 5.40
C LEU A 29 -4.67 2.62 4.42
N THR A 30 -3.66 3.38 4.83
CA THR A 30 -2.53 3.72 3.96
C THR A 30 -1.21 3.66 4.71
N GLN A 31 -0.14 3.31 4.01
CA GLN A 31 1.22 3.30 4.54
C GLN A 31 2.12 4.09 3.58
N ALA A 32 2.78 5.11 4.10
CA ALA A 32 3.63 6.00 3.28
C ALA A 32 2.86 6.62 2.10
N SER A 33 3.40 6.54 0.90
CA SER A 33 2.81 7.08 -0.33
C SER A 33 1.84 6.12 -1.03
N THR A 34 1.50 4.98 -0.39
CA THR A 34 0.58 3.99 -0.97
C THR A 34 -0.84 4.52 -1.07
N GLY A 35 -1.63 3.88 -1.92
CA GLY A 35 -2.99 4.32 -2.18
C GLY A 35 -3.07 5.62 -2.96
N ASN A 36 -4.23 5.91 -3.47
CA ASN A 36 -4.52 7.13 -4.24
C ASN A 36 -6.03 7.37 -4.32
N SER A 37 -6.38 8.61 -4.59
CA SER A 37 -7.73 9.07 -4.80
C SER A 37 -7.83 9.86 -6.09
N SER A 38 -9.01 9.88 -6.69
CA SER A 38 -9.27 10.67 -7.88
C SER A 38 -10.72 11.15 -7.96
N ILE A 39 -10.92 12.20 -8.74
CA ILE A 39 -12.25 12.68 -9.13
C ILE A 39 -12.25 13.07 -10.62
N LYS A 40 -13.36 12.79 -11.29
CA LYS A 40 -13.61 13.16 -12.69
C LYS A 40 -14.53 14.37 -12.73
N LEU A 41 -14.01 15.49 -13.24
CA LEU A 41 -14.73 16.77 -13.34
C LEU A 41 -14.56 17.32 -14.75
N ASP A 42 -15.67 17.54 -15.47
CA ASP A 42 -15.70 18.17 -16.79
C ASP A 42 -14.68 17.60 -17.80
N GLY A 43 -14.53 16.27 -17.85
CA GLY A 43 -13.59 15.60 -18.74
C GLY A 43 -12.15 15.57 -18.24
N VAL A 44 -11.87 16.09 -17.05
CA VAL A 44 -10.56 16.05 -16.40
C VAL A 44 -10.56 15.01 -15.29
N LEU A 45 -9.55 14.13 -15.30
CA LEU A 45 -9.24 13.23 -14.19
C LEU A 45 -8.23 13.92 -13.25
N TRP A 46 -8.69 14.31 -12.08
CA TRP A 46 -7.81 14.74 -11.00
C TRP A 46 -7.39 13.56 -10.18
N ILE A 47 -6.10 13.26 -10.12
CA ILE A 47 -5.56 12.08 -9.44
C ILE A 47 -4.35 12.42 -8.60
N LYS A 48 -4.18 11.72 -7.48
CA LYS A 48 -3.00 11.87 -6.60
C LYS A 48 -1.71 11.59 -7.37
N ALA A 49 -0.74 12.49 -7.22
CA ALA A 49 0.61 12.34 -7.76
C ALA A 49 1.34 11.12 -7.17
N SER A 50 2.20 10.51 -7.98
CA SER A 50 3.10 9.44 -7.56
C SER A 50 4.03 9.92 -6.44
N GLY A 51 4.35 9.05 -5.47
CA GLY A 51 5.26 9.34 -4.37
C GLY A 51 4.76 10.35 -3.33
N LYS A 52 3.60 10.99 -3.54
CA LYS A 52 2.99 11.91 -2.56
C LYS A 52 2.17 11.12 -1.54
N TRP A 53 2.16 11.59 -0.29
CA TRP A 53 1.35 11.00 0.77
C TRP A 53 -0.06 11.60 0.72
N MET A 54 -1.08 10.75 0.83
CA MET A 54 -2.47 11.22 0.90
C MET A 54 -2.71 12.13 2.11
N ALA A 55 -2.00 11.89 3.21
CA ALA A 55 -2.03 12.71 4.42
C ALA A 55 -1.70 14.19 4.17
N ASP A 56 -0.92 14.49 3.14
CA ASP A 56 -0.49 15.84 2.80
C ASP A 56 -1.45 16.60 1.88
N ALA A 57 -2.56 15.99 1.48
CA ALA A 57 -3.47 16.53 0.46
C ALA A 57 -4.04 17.92 0.76
N ILE A 58 -4.14 18.30 2.04
CA ILE A 58 -4.58 19.67 2.43
C ILE A 58 -3.41 20.65 2.42
N ARG A 59 -2.20 20.16 2.76
CA ARG A 59 -1.00 21.02 2.91
C ARG A 59 -0.25 21.21 1.61
N GLU A 60 -0.33 20.26 0.70
CA GLU A 60 0.37 20.26 -0.59
C GLU A 60 -0.62 20.07 -1.74
N ASP A 61 -0.26 20.60 -2.90
CA ASP A 61 -0.99 20.31 -4.13
C ASP A 61 -0.52 18.97 -4.70
N ILE A 62 -1.19 17.90 -4.29
CA ILE A 62 -0.85 16.52 -4.69
C ILE A 62 -1.73 16.01 -5.83
N MET A 63 -2.73 16.77 -6.29
CA MET A 63 -3.66 16.35 -7.34
C MET A 63 -3.19 16.83 -8.71
N ILE A 64 -3.01 15.90 -9.64
CA ILE A 64 -2.60 16.19 -11.02
C ILE A 64 -3.83 16.15 -11.94
N PRO A 65 -4.09 17.19 -12.76
CA PRO A 65 -5.14 17.18 -13.76
C PRO A 65 -4.67 16.49 -15.05
N LEU A 66 -5.44 15.51 -15.52
CA LEU A 66 -5.19 14.78 -16.76
C LEU A 66 -6.44 14.82 -17.65
N ASP A 67 -6.27 14.91 -18.97
CA ASP A 67 -7.37 14.74 -19.91
C ASP A 67 -7.88 13.31 -19.87
N LEU A 68 -9.12 13.13 -19.39
CA LEU A 68 -9.70 11.79 -19.18
C LEU A 68 -9.86 11.03 -20.50
N ALA A 69 -10.21 11.73 -21.58
CA ALA A 69 -10.40 11.08 -22.88
C ALA A 69 -9.05 10.59 -23.44
N GLU A 70 -8.01 11.41 -23.31
CA GLU A 70 -6.66 11.03 -23.72
C GLU A 70 -6.13 9.84 -22.89
N VAL A 71 -6.29 9.86 -21.56
CA VAL A 71 -5.88 8.73 -20.70
C VAL A 71 -6.60 7.44 -21.11
N ARG A 72 -7.93 7.50 -21.33
CA ARG A 72 -8.71 6.33 -21.76
C ARG A 72 -8.30 5.80 -23.13
N GLU A 73 -7.96 6.69 -24.06
CA GLU A 73 -7.51 6.29 -25.39
C GLU A 73 -6.15 5.57 -25.32
N ARG A 74 -5.22 6.04 -24.46
CA ARG A 74 -3.93 5.37 -24.24
C ARG A 74 -4.10 3.98 -23.63
N VAL A 75 -5.01 3.85 -22.65
CA VAL A 75 -5.33 2.53 -22.06
C VAL A 75 -5.82 1.56 -23.13
N LYS A 76 -6.71 2.01 -24.04
CA LYS A 76 -7.17 1.19 -25.18
C LYS A 76 -6.02 0.82 -26.13
N GLN A 77 -5.07 1.72 -26.34
CA GLN A 77 -3.86 1.47 -27.14
C GLN A 77 -2.81 0.63 -26.42
N LYS A 78 -3.08 0.21 -25.18
CA LYS A 78 -2.16 -0.54 -24.31
C LYS A 78 -0.86 0.22 -24.00
N VAL A 79 -0.94 1.54 -23.92
CA VAL A 79 0.13 2.43 -23.48
C VAL A 79 -0.14 2.82 -22.02
N ASP A 80 0.82 2.60 -21.13
CA ASP A 80 0.63 2.95 -19.72
C ASP A 80 0.64 4.49 -19.56
N PRO A 81 -0.44 5.09 -19.05
CA PRO A 81 -0.49 6.53 -18.81
C PRO A 81 0.61 7.04 -17.87
N ALA A 82 1.07 6.22 -16.93
CA ALA A 82 2.13 6.59 -16.00
C ALA A 82 3.47 6.86 -16.69
N ASP A 83 3.75 6.18 -17.80
CA ASP A 83 4.97 6.41 -18.59
C ASP A 83 4.90 7.73 -19.39
N TRP A 84 3.71 8.24 -19.64
CA TRP A 84 3.49 9.43 -20.45
C TRP A 84 3.34 10.71 -19.62
N TYR A 85 2.61 10.63 -18.51
CA TYR A 85 2.36 11.77 -17.63
C TYR A 85 3.32 11.73 -16.46
N GLY A 86 4.46 12.42 -16.57
CA GLY A 86 5.45 12.50 -15.50
C GLY A 86 4.83 12.91 -14.17
N GLY A 87 4.99 12.09 -13.16
CA GLY A 87 4.46 12.32 -11.82
C GLY A 87 3.04 11.80 -11.56
N ALA A 88 2.32 11.28 -12.56
CA ALA A 88 1.03 10.62 -12.32
C ALA A 88 1.19 9.28 -11.58
N SER A 89 0.15 8.86 -10.83
CA SER A 89 0.13 7.53 -10.22
C SER A 89 0.22 6.42 -11.28
N ILE A 90 0.93 5.32 -10.99
CA ILE A 90 0.91 4.15 -11.88
C ILE A 90 -0.49 3.57 -12.06
N GLU A 91 -1.40 3.83 -11.14
CA GLU A 91 -2.78 3.35 -11.17
C GLU A 91 -3.73 4.30 -11.88
N THR A 92 -3.19 5.33 -12.55
CA THR A 92 -3.97 6.26 -13.38
C THR A 92 -4.87 5.56 -14.40
N ALA A 93 -4.36 4.48 -15.02
CA ALA A 93 -5.15 3.67 -15.93
C ALA A 93 -6.40 3.10 -15.27
N MET A 94 -6.26 2.51 -14.08
CA MET A 94 -7.37 1.97 -13.30
C MET A 94 -8.41 3.04 -12.97
N HIS A 95 -7.99 4.19 -12.45
CA HIS A 95 -8.90 5.29 -12.11
C HIS A 95 -9.65 5.83 -13.32
N ALA A 96 -9.02 5.88 -14.49
CA ALA A 96 -9.64 6.39 -15.71
C ALA A 96 -10.75 5.49 -16.25
N ILE A 97 -10.58 4.13 -16.15
CA ILE A 97 -11.54 3.17 -16.70
C ILE A 97 -12.73 2.93 -15.76
N LEU A 98 -12.58 3.13 -14.46
CA LEU A 98 -13.70 3.01 -13.52
C LEU A 98 -14.83 3.96 -13.93
N PRO A 99 -16.12 3.53 -13.86
CA PRO A 99 -17.24 4.37 -14.27
C PRO A 99 -17.52 5.52 -13.30
N HIS A 100 -17.16 5.36 -12.04
CA HIS A 100 -17.48 6.26 -10.94
C HIS A 100 -16.83 7.64 -11.09
N ARG A 101 -17.48 8.65 -10.53
CA ARG A 101 -16.99 10.02 -10.49
C ARG A 101 -15.83 10.16 -9.53
N VAL A 102 -15.95 9.59 -8.33
CA VAL A 102 -14.88 9.51 -7.31
C VAL A 102 -14.40 8.08 -7.22
N ALA A 103 -13.08 7.88 -7.18
CA ALA A 103 -12.47 6.60 -6.93
C ALA A 103 -11.37 6.72 -5.87
N LEU A 104 -11.31 5.74 -4.99
CA LEU A 104 -10.37 5.63 -3.89
C LEU A 104 -9.71 4.25 -3.92
N HIS A 105 -8.39 4.22 -3.91
CA HIS A 105 -7.62 2.99 -3.70
C HIS A 105 -6.82 3.10 -2.41
N VAL A 106 -6.91 2.07 -1.57
CA VAL A 106 -6.23 2.01 -0.26
C VAL A 106 -5.59 0.64 -0.02
N HIS A 107 -4.50 0.64 0.71
CA HIS A 107 -3.83 -0.56 1.20
C HIS A 107 -4.36 -0.93 2.60
N CYS A 108 -5.69 -1.07 2.71
CA CYS A 108 -6.36 -1.37 3.97
C CYS A 108 -5.83 -2.68 4.56
N VAL A 109 -5.30 -2.60 5.77
CA VAL A 109 -4.66 -3.71 6.50
C VAL A 109 -5.58 -4.92 6.61
N ASN A 110 -6.84 -4.70 7.00
CA ASN A 110 -7.82 -5.78 7.11
C ASN A 110 -8.11 -6.42 5.74
N THR A 111 -8.30 -5.60 4.71
CA THR A 111 -8.56 -6.11 3.35
C THR A 111 -7.38 -6.90 2.83
N ILE A 112 -6.13 -6.44 3.04
CA ILE A 112 -4.94 -7.18 2.60
C ILE A 112 -4.84 -8.51 3.34
N ALA A 113 -5.11 -8.54 4.66
CA ALA A 113 -5.08 -9.78 5.43
C ALA A 113 -6.06 -10.85 4.90
N TRP A 114 -7.21 -10.42 4.35
CA TRP A 114 -8.11 -11.29 3.59
C TRP A 114 -7.55 -11.61 2.20
N ALA A 115 -7.07 -10.60 1.49
CA ALA A 115 -6.70 -10.69 0.07
C ALA A 115 -5.44 -11.53 -0.22
N VAL A 116 -4.62 -11.81 0.78
CA VAL A 116 -3.46 -12.73 0.66
C VAL A 116 -3.83 -14.20 0.81
N ARG A 117 -5.09 -14.53 1.04
CA ARG A 117 -5.55 -15.90 1.22
C ARG A 117 -5.95 -16.53 -0.12
N GLN A 118 -5.61 -17.80 -0.31
CA GLN A 118 -6.03 -18.58 -1.49
C GLN A 118 -7.56 -18.77 -1.54
N ASP A 119 -8.21 -18.87 -0.37
CA ASP A 119 -9.65 -19.03 -0.24
C ASP A 119 -10.42 -17.71 -0.12
N ALA A 120 -9.74 -16.57 -0.27
CA ALA A 120 -10.35 -15.23 -0.13
C ALA A 120 -11.64 -15.04 -0.96
N PRO A 121 -11.71 -15.42 -2.25
CA PRO A 121 -12.93 -15.21 -3.03
C PRO A 121 -14.17 -15.91 -2.43
N ILE A 122 -13.96 -17.08 -1.80
CA ILE A 122 -15.06 -17.86 -1.17
C ILE A 122 -15.43 -17.22 0.17
N GLN A 123 -14.44 -16.91 1.01
CA GLN A 123 -14.69 -16.36 2.34
C GLN A 123 -15.35 -14.98 2.27
N LEU A 124 -14.92 -14.16 1.31
CA LEU A 124 -15.43 -12.81 1.13
C LEU A 124 -16.87 -12.76 0.62
N GLN A 125 -17.37 -13.80 -0.05
CA GLN A 125 -18.77 -13.84 -0.50
C GLN A 125 -19.75 -13.60 0.67
N ARG A 126 -19.49 -14.22 1.82
CA ARG A 126 -20.33 -14.05 3.00
C ARG A 126 -20.12 -12.68 3.66
N GLN A 127 -18.88 -12.23 3.74
CA GLN A 127 -18.55 -10.95 4.40
C GLN A 127 -19.11 -9.75 3.62
N MET A 128 -19.12 -9.86 2.29
CA MET A 128 -19.49 -8.77 1.39
C MET A 128 -20.93 -8.90 0.86
N GLU A 129 -21.74 -9.81 1.45
CA GLU A 129 -23.14 -10.02 1.04
C GLU A 129 -23.92 -8.70 1.03
N GLY A 130 -24.65 -8.43 -0.05
CA GLY A 130 -25.45 -7.22 -0.24
C GLY A 130 -24.66 -5.99 -0.71
N LEU A 131 -23.32 -6.05 -0.79
CA LEU A 131 -22.52 -5.03 -1.46
C LEU A 131 -22.32 -5.37 -2.94
N ARG A 132 -22.17 -4.36 -3.78
CA ARG A 132 -21.81 -4.50 -5.19
C ARG A 132 -20.29 -4.59 -5.32
N TRP A 133 -19.75 -5.77 -5.11
CA TRP A 133 -18.31 -6.01 -5.06
C TRP A 133 -17.85 -7.08 -6.04
N GLN A 134 -16.54 -7.04 -6.38
CA GLN A 134 -15.89 -8.04 -7.19
C GLN A 134 -14.48 -8.35 -6.66
N TRP A 135 -14.05 -9.59 -6.88
CA TRP A 135 -12.69 -10.03 -6.67
C TRP A 135 -11.89 -9.86 -7.97
N ILE A 136 -10.72 -9.24 -7.87
CA ILE A 136 -9.75 -9.18 -8.95
C ILE A 136 -8.53 -10.01 -8.54
N PRO A 137 -8.18 -11.09 -9.26
CA PRO A 137 -6.97 -11.85 -8.99
C PRO A 137 -5.74 -10.95 -9.02
N TYR A 138 -4.67 -11.36 -8.33
CA TYR A 138 -3.43 -10.59 -8.38
C TYR A 138 -2.91 -10.47 -9.81
N VAL A 139 -2.66 -9.27 -10.20
CA VAL A 139 -1.88 -8.86 -11.38
C VAL A 139 -1.03 -7.65 -10.99
N PRO A 140 0.12 -7.42 -11.67
CA PRO A 140 0.94 -6.23 -11.40
C PRO A 140 0.14 -4.95 -11.53
N SER A 141 0.45 -3.96 -10.69
CA SER A 141 -0.15 -2.61 -10.74
C SER A 141 0.11 -1.93 -12.09
N GLY A 142 -0.67 -0.86 -12.35
CA GLY A 142 -0.59 -0.11 -13.60
C GLY A 142 -1.54 -0.66 -14.66
N LEU A 143 -1.08 -0.64 -15.91
CA LEU A 143 -1.89 -1.05 -17.04
C LEU A 143 -2.40 -2.51 -16.96
N PRO A 144 -1.61 -3.50 -16.50
CA PRO A 144 -2.10 -4.88 -16.34
C PRO A 144 -3.32 -4.98 -15.42
N LEU A 145 -3.30 -4.27 -14.28
CA LEU A 145 -4.43 -4.23 -13.34
C LEU A 145 -5.65 -3.57 -13.98
N ALA A 146 -5.48 -2.46 -14.67
CA ALA A 146 -6.57 -1.80 -15.38
C ALA A 146 -7.22 -2.72 -16.42
N GLN A 147 -6.43 -3.44 -17.19
CA GLN A 147 -6.91 -4.40 -18.19
C GLN A 147 -7.67 -5.58 -17.56
N GLU A 148 -7.24 -6.06 -16.40
CA GLU A 148 -7.93 -7.13 -15.68
C GLU A 148 -9.30 -6.66 -15.18
N ILE A 149 -9.36 -5.46 -14.60
CA ILE A 149 -10.62 -4.81 -14.18
C ILE A 149 -11.55 -4.59 -15.37
N GLU A 150 -11.02 -4.13 -16.51
CA GLU A 150 -11.81 -3.88 -17.74
C GLU A 150 -12.48 -5.16 -18.29
N LYS A 151 -11.90 -6.35 -18.06
CA LYS A 151 -12.54 -7.63 -18.44
C LYS A 151 -13.74 -7.97 -17.57
N VAL A 152 -13.73 -7.54 -16.30
CA VAL A 152 -14.75 -7.90 -15.31
C VAL A 152 -15.93 -6.92 -15.33
N LEU A 153 -15.67 -5.62 -15.42
CA LEU A 153 -16.68 -4.56 -15.33
C LEU A 153 -17.88 -4.70 -16.29
N PRO A 154 -17.72 -5.11 -17.57
CA PRO A 154 -18.87 -5.24 -18.49
C PRO A 154 -19.91 -6.26 -18.03
N ALA A 155 -19.49 -7.31 -17.32
CA ALA A 155 -20.39 -8.32 -16.78
C ALA A 155 -21.10 -7.85 -15.50
N VAL A 156 -20.53 -6.88 -14.79
CA VAL A 156 -21.00 -6.37 -13.49
C VAL A 156 -20.89 -4.85 -13.40
N PRO A 157 -21.63 -4.12 -14.25
CA PRO A 157 -21.44 -2.67 -14.50
C PRO A 157 -21.72 -1.78 -13.29
N HIS A 158 -22.33 -2.32 -12.23
CA HIS A 158 -22.67 -1.59 -11.00
C HIS A 158 -21.77 -1.94 -9.83
N THR A 159 -20.53 -2.41 -10.10
CA THR A 159 -19.56 -2.73 -9.04
C THR A 159 -18.98 -1.47 -8.43
N ASP A 160 -19.12 -1.30 -7.13
CA ASP A 160 -18.56 -0.16 -6.38
C ASP A 160 -17.31 -0.52 -5.59
N VAL A 161 -17.09 -1.81 -5.32
CA VAL A 161 -15.99 -2.31 -4.52
C VAL A 161 -15.21 -3.36 -5.29
N LEU A 162 -13.89 -3.15 -5.43
CA LEU A 162 -12.98 -4.17 -5.95
C LEU A 162 -12.01 -4.57 -4.83
N ILE A 163 -11.97 -5.86 -4.50
CA ILE A 163 -10.93 -6.43 -3.63
C ILE A 163 -9.87 -7.03 -4.53
N LEU A 164 -8.66 -6.45 -4.44
CA LEU A 164 -7.53 -6.83 -5.26
C LEU A 164 -6.68 -7.89 -4.52
N GLY A 165 -6.58 -9.09 -5.09
CA GLY A 165 -5.76 -10.18 -4.53
C GLY A 165 -4.33 -9.73 -4.28
N ASN A 166 -3.77 -10.04 -3.12
CA ASN A 166 -2.41 -9.67 -2.70
C ASN A 166 -2.07 -8.18 -2.92
N HIS A 167 -3.05 -7.26 -2.80
CA HIS A 167 -2.80 -5.85 -3.09
C HIS A 167 -3.56 -4.90 -2.16
N GLY A 168 -4.89 -4.82 -2.28
CA GLY A 168 -5.66 -3.84 -1.51
C GLY A 168 -7.12 -3.72 -1.93
N LEU A 169 -7.67 -2.52 -1.77
CA LEU A 169 -9.10 -2.21 -1.93
C LEU A 169 -9.28 -1.01 -2.86
N VAL A 170 -10.24 -1.11 -3.78
CA VAL A 170 -10.70 0.01 -4.60
C VAL A 170 -12.18 0.24 -4.36
N LEU A 171 -12.56 1.50 -4.21
CA LEU A 171 -13.93 1.96 -4.00
C LEU A 171 -14.28 3.02 -5.03
N GLY A 172 -15.50 2.98 -5.53
CA GLY A 172 -16.05 3.97 -6.42
C GLY A 172 -17.39 4.51 -5.95
N GLY A 173 -17.65 5.79 -6.22
CA GLY A 173 -18.91 6.44 -5.87
C GLY A 173 -19.15 7.73 -6.66
N GLU A 174 -20.32 8.32 -6.46
CA GLU A 174 -20.70 9.57 -7.13
C GLU A 174 -20.07 10.80 -6.46
N ASP A 175 -19.76 10.72 -5.17
CA ASP A 175 -19.12 11.78 -4.40
C ASP A 175 -18.21 11.23 -3.29
N CYS A 176 -17.51 12.10 -2.62
CA CYS A 176 -16.55 11.75 -1.55
C CYS A 176 -17.27 11.13 -0.34
N GLY A 177 -18.47 11.59 0.01
CA GLY A 177 -19.25 11.08 1.14
C GLY A 177 -19.67 9.63 0.89
N ALA A 178 -20.22 9.33 -0.29
CA ALA A 178 -20.60 7.98 -0.67
C ALA A 178 -19.43 6.99 -0.63
N VAL A 179 -18.25 7.43 -1.06
CA VAL A 179 -17.02 6.60 -0.99
C VAL A 179 -16.56 6.37 0.45
N GLU A 180 -16.63 7.40 1.30
CA GLU A 180 -16.25 7.30 2.73
C GLU A 180 -17.21 6.41 3.52
N ASP A 181 -18.52 6.51 3.28
CA ASP A 181 -19.53 5.64 3.88
C ASP A 181 -19.31 4.18 3.46
N LEU A 182 -19.05 3.95 2.17
CA LEU A 182 -18.77 2.63 1.63
C LEU A 182 -17.48 2.04 2.22
N LEU A 183 -16.40 2.85 2.35
CA LEU A 183 -15.17 2.45 3.01
C LEU A 183 -15.41 2.02 4.46
N THR A 184 -16.18 2.82 5.20
CA THR A 184 -16.54 2.54 6.58
C THR A 184 -17.27 1.20 6.71
N GLU A 185 -18.22 0.93 5.83
CA GLU A 185 -18.96 -0.33 5.82
C GLU A 185 -18.07 -1.52 5.46
N VAL A 186 -17.19 -1.38 4.46
CA VAL A 186 -16.22 -2.43 4.09
C VAL A 186 -15.24 -2.70 5.24
N GLN A 187 -14.70 -1.66 5.87
CA GLN A 187 -13.82 -1.81 7.04
C GLN A 187 -14.52 -2.55 8.18
N ARG A 188 -15.77 -2.20 8.50
CA ARG A 188 -16.55 -2.86 9.55
C ARG A 188 -16.75 -4.35 9.25
N ARG A 189 -17.03 -4.71 7.99
CA ARG A 189 -17.28 -6.11 7.58
C ARG A 189 -16.01 -6.96 7.56
N LEU A 190 -14.90 -6.37 7.14
CA LEU A 190 -13.63 -7.06 7.00
C LEU A 190 -12.72 -6.93 8.22
N ALA A 191 -13.19 -6.30 9.30
CA ALA A 191 -12.42 -6.11 10.52
C ALA A 191 -11.92 -7.45 11.10
N ILE A 192 -10.62 -7.51 11.38
CA ILE A 192 -9.95 -8.64 12.01
C ILE A 192 -9.18 -8.09 13.21
N SER A 193 -9.42 -8.64 14.39
CA SER A 193 -8.59 -8.33 15.56
C SER A 193 -7.17 -8.86 15.37
N PRO A 194 -6.14 -8.07 15.68
CA PRO A 194 -4.76 -8.57 15.64
C PRO A 194 -4.58 -9.71 16.65
N ARG A 195 -3.69 -10.64 16.33
CA ARG A 195 -3.25 -11.65 17.31
C ARG A 195 -2.46 -10.95 18.41
N GLN A 196 -2.49 -11.53 19.59
CA GLN A 196 -1.61 -11.12 20.67
C GLN A 196 -0.22 -11.69 20.45
N ALA A 197 0.80 -10.84 20.46
CA ALA A 197 2.19 -11.24 20.42
C ALA A 197 2.76 -11.42 21.83
N ASP A 198 3.87 -12.12 21.96
CA ASP A 198 4.62 -12.22 23.20
C ASP A 198 5.30 -10.87 23.53
N SER A 199 5.79 -10.71 24.74
CA SER A 199 6.41 -9.47 25.20
C SER A 199 7.74 -9.20 24.47
N THR A 200 7.95 -7.95 24.08
CA THR A 200 9.20 -7.45 23.50
C THR A 200 10.30 -7.37 24.55
N ASP A 201 11.52 -7.83 24.22
CA ASP A 201 12.69 -7.66 25.07
C ASP A 201 13.37 -6.30 24.80
N TYR A 202 12.77 -5.24 25.35
CA TYR A 202 13.31 -3.88 25.20
C TYR A 202 14.70 -3.70 25.79
N ALA A 203 15.08 -4.48 26.82
CA ALA A 203 16.40 -4.39 27.42
C ALA A 203 17.47 -4.86 26.43
N MET A 204 17.23 -6.00 25.79
CA MET A 204 18.12 -6.54 24.74
C MET A 204 18.17 -5.62 23.52
N LEU A 205 17.01 -5.12 23.07
CA LEU A 205 16.97 -4.22 21.92
C LEU A 205 17.72 -2.91 22.19
N ALA A 206 17.64 -2.37 23.40
CA ALA A 206 18.38 -1.18 23.81
C ALA A 206 19.89 -1.44 23.84
N GLU A 207 20.34 -2.61 24.31
CA GLU A 207 21.76 -2.99 24.27
C GLU A 207 22.28 -3.12 22.81
N ILE A 208 21.46 -3.62 21.89
CA ILE A 208 21.79 -3.71 20.46
C ILE A 208 21.86 -2.32 19.81
N ALA A 209 20.97 -1.40 20.20
CA ALA A 209 20.93 -0.05 19.68
C ALA A 209 22.08 0.83 20.24
N ASP A 210 22.52 0.58 21.47
CA ASP A 210 23.53 1.42 22.15
C ASP A 210 24.88 1.43 21.40
N GLY A 211 25.32 2.65 21.03
CA GLY A 211 26.58 2.86 20.30
C GLY A 211 26.61 2.28 18.87
N SER A 212 25.47 1.84 18.33
CA SER A 212 25.33 1.23 17.01
C SER A 212 24.65 2.17 16.00
N SER A 213 24.40 1.68 14.79
CA SER A 213 23.61 2.36 13.75
C SER A 213 22.12 1.95 13.73
N TRP A 214 21.63 1.39 14.82
CA TRP A 214 20.27 0.89 14.97
C TRP A 214 19.44 1.76 15.90
N ASP A 215 18.14 1.90 15.58
CA ASP A 215 17.10 2.55 16.40
C ASP A 215 16.02 1.55 16.79
N LEU A 216 15.37 1.78 17.93
CA LEU A 216 14.11 1.15 18.23
C LEU A 216 13.00 1.80 17.38
N PRO A 217 12.05 0.99 16.83
CA PRO A 217 10.85 1.53 16.21
C PRO A 217 10.01 2.36 17.18
N ASP A 218 9.42 3.46 16.68
CA ASP A 218 8.42 4.24 17.44
C ASP A 218 7.07 3.51 17.56
N ASP A 219 6.86 2.47 16.75
CA ASP A 219 5.62 1.69 16.66
C ASP A 219 5.86 0.28 17.23
N ASP A 220 5.35 0.07 18.43
CA ASP A 220 5.50 -1.18 19.17
C ASP A 220 4.90 -2.40 18.44
N GLU A 221 3.88 -2.20 17.59
CA GLU A 221 3.25 -3.31 16.85
C GLU A 221 4.25 -4.01 15.90
N VAL A 222 5.32 -3.32 15.48
CA VAL A 222 6.36 -3.89 14.61
C VAL A 222 7.08 -5.07 15.28
N HIS A 223 7.24 -5.05 16.59
CA HIS A 223 7.94 -6.09 17.32
C HIS A 223 7.25 -7.46 17.23
N ALA A 224 5.94 -7.48 16.95
CA ALA A 224 5.21 -8.73 16.72
C ALA A 224 5.72 -9.54 15.52
N LEU A 225 6.45 -8.93 14.60
CA LEU A 225 7.11 -9.68 13.52
C LEU A 225 8.18 -10.66 14.04
N ALA A 226 8.72 -10.39 15.23
CA ALA A 226 9.73 -11.20 15.89
C ALA A 226 9.17 -12.03 17.05
N THR A 227 8.21 -11.48 17.80
CA THR A 227 7.72 -12.08 19.06
C THR A 227 6.48 -12.97 18.88
N ASP A 228 5.74 -12.85 17.76
CA ASP A 228 4.65 -13.77 17.43
C ASP A 228 5.14 -14.94 16.53
N PRO A 229 5.11 -16.19 16.99
CA PRO A 229 5.58 -17.35 16.21
C PRO A 229 4.91 -17.48 14.85
N ILE A 230 3.60 -17.16 14.76
CA ILE A 230 2.84 -17.21 13.51
C ILE A 230 3.33 -16.13 12.55
N SER A 231 3.64 -14.92 13.05
CA SER A 231 4.20 -13.85 12.24
C SER A 231 5.55 -14.23 11.63
N ARG A 232 6.42 -14.89 12.41
CA ARG A 232 7.71 -15.41 11.93
C ARG A 232 7.56 -16.46 10.83
N GLU A 233 6.62 -17.38 11.01
CA GLU A 233 6.29 -18.41 10.02
C GLU A 233 5.81 -17.78 8.71
N ILE A 234 4.85 -16.85 8.77
CA ILE A 234 4.31 -16.16 7.61
C ILE A 234 5.39 -15.38 6.86
N LEU A 235 6.24 -14.63 7.58
CA LEU A 235 7.36 -13.87 6.97
C LEU A 235 8.35 -14.77 6.24
N SER A 236 8.65 -15.92 6.82
CA SER A 236 9.60 -16.88 6.25
C SER A 236 9.07 -17.60 5.02
N GLY A 237 7.75 -17.61 4.84
CA GLY A 237 7.08 -18.30 3.73
C GLY A 237 7.18 -17.55 2.39
N GLY A 238 7.36 -16.23 2.38
CA GLY A 238 7.42 -15.46 1.14
C GLY A 238 6.89 -14.03 1.26
N PHE A 239 6.74 -13.37 0.13
CA PHE A 239 6.19 -12.02 0.04
C PHE A 239 4.67 -12.07 -0.14
N LEU A 240 3.95 -11.30 0.67
CA LEU A 240 2.49 -11.30 0.70
C LEU A 240 1.86 -10.37 -0.34
N TYR A 241 2.47 -9.23 -0.61
CA TYR A 241 1.97 -8.18 -1.50
C TYR A 241 3.11 -7.25 -1.92
N PRO A 242 2.94 -6.40 -2.97
CA PRO A 242 4.02 -5.58 -3.53
C PRO A 242 4.78 -4.73 -2.51
N CYS A 243 4.09 -4.05 -1.59
CA CYS A 243 4.77 -3.21 -0.60
C CYS A 243 5.66 -4.00 0.37
N HIS A 244 5.32 -5.27 0.64
CA HIS A 244 6.20 -6.18 1.38
C HIS A 244 7.49 -6.48 0.59
N ALA A 245 7.38 -6.73 -0.71
CA ALA A 245 8.53 -7.00 -1.57
C ALA A 245 9.49 -5.80 -1.69
N ILE A 246 8.94 -4.57 -1.70
CA ILE A 246 9.71 -3.32 -1.78
C ILE A 246 10.60 -3.08 -0.55
N LEU A 247 10.25 -3.63 0.60
CA LEU A 247 11.08 -3.53 1.82
C LEU A 247 12.39 -4.32 1.72
N SER A 248 12.49 -5.27 0.77
CA SER A 248 13.73 -6.03 0.57
C SER A 248 14.84 -5.16 -0.02
N PRO A 249 16.03 -5.11 0.59
CA PRO A 249 17.14 -4.29 0.10
C PRO A 249 17.84 -4.88 -1.13
N SER A 250 17.50 -6.10 -1.51
CA SER A 250 18.20 -6.86 -2.54
C SER A 250 17.52 -6.73 -3.92
N SER A 251 18.33 -6.70 -4.98
CA SER A 251 17.84 -6.83 -6.37
C SER A 251 17.24 -8.23 -6.66
N THR A 252 17.59 -9.21 -5.83
CA THR A 252 16.95 -10.54 -5.76
C THR A 252 16.31 -10.68 -4.38
N PRO A 253 15.04 -10.24 -4.22
CA PRO A 253 14.39 -10.26 -2.92
C PRO A 253 14.29 -11.68 -2.36
N THR A 254 14.68 -11.85 -1.11
CA THR A 254 14.51 -13.09 -0.35
C THR A 254 13.55 -12.84 0.80
N PRO A 255 12.72 -13.82 1.17
CA PRO A 255 11.81 -13.70 2.32
C PRO A 255 12.56 -13.29 3.59
N PHE A 256 11.92 -12.44 4.40
CA PHE A 256 12.50 -12.00 5.66
C PHE A 256 12.56 -13.16 6.64
N ARG A 257 13.74 -13.35 7.24
CA ARG A 257 13.92 -14.37 8.27
C ARG A 257 14.42 -13.72 9.53
N PRO A 258 13.85 -14.06 10.69
CA PRO A 258 14.40 -13.68 11.96
C PRO A 258 15.86 -14.15 12.09
N VAL A 259 16.68 -13.31 12.66
CA VAL A 259 18.07 -13.64 13.00
C VAL A 259 18.12 -14.05 14.48
N PRO A 260 19.00 -14.98 14.87
CA PRO A 260 19.24 -15.28 16.28
C PRO A 260 19.61 -14.01 17.03
N CYS A 261 19.24 -13.93 18.31
CA CYS A 261 19.62 -12.81 19.14
C CYS A 261 21.17 -12.67 19.15
N PRO A 262 21.70 -11.51 18.69
CA PRO A 262 23.16 -11.31 18.66
C PRO A 262 23.70 -11.25 20.09
N ASP A 263 24.91 -11.80 20.31
CA ASP A 263 25.63 -11.59 21.57
C ASP A 263 26.12 -10.12 21.58
N PRO A 264 25.64 -9.27 22.51
CA PRO A 264 26.03 -7.87 22.57
C PRO A 264 27.54 -7.66 22.72
N LYS A 265 28.26 -8.66 23.26
CA LYS A 265 29.72 -8.64 23.47
C LYS A 265 30.50 -9.04 22.20
N ASN A 266 29.83 -9.62 21.22
CA ASN A 266 30.43 -10.10 19.98
C ASN A 266 29.94 -9.26 18.79
N GLN A 267 30.23 -7.96 18.84
CA GLN A 267 29.83 -6.96 17.83
C GLN A 267 30.56 -7.20 16.49
N SER A 268 30.30 -8.32 15.84
CA SER A 268 30.62 -8.43 14.41
C SER A 268 29.56 -7.69 13.58
N GLU A 269 29.47 -6.37 13.78
CA GLU A 269 28.57 -5.45 13.07
C GLU A 269 28.60 -5.61 11.54
N SER A 270 29.69 -6.17 11.01
CA SER A 270 29.90 -6.28 9.56
C SER A 270 28.88 -7.16 8.83
N ARG A 271 28.15 -8.03 9.52
CA ARG A 271 27.17 -8.93 8.88
C ARG A 271 25.85 -8.24 8.54
N TYR A 272 25.49 -7.17 9.25
CA TYR A 272 24.17 -6.55 9.15
C TYR A 272 24.18 -5.10 8.66
N CYS A 273 25.38 -4.54 8.42
CA CYS A 273 25.54 -3.13 8.03
C CYS A 273 24.80 -2.68 6.77
N SER A 274 24.37 -3.62 5.92
CA SER A 274 23.61 -3.33 4.70
C SER A 274 22.10 -3.55 4.83
N GLN A 275 21.64 -4.03 5.99
CA GLN A 275 20.22 -4.30 6.20
C GLN A 275 19.50 -3.03 6.68
N PRO A 276 18.30 -2.70 6.14
CA PRO A 276 17.53 -1.56 6.62
C PRO A 276 16.86 -1.83 7.98
N PHE A 277 16.69 -3.08 8.36
CA PHE A 277 16.10 -3.52 9.64
C PHE A 277 16.59 -4.91 10.01
N LEU A 278 16.49 -5.28 11.28
CA LEU A 278 16.67 -6.65 11.76
C LEU A 278 15.44 -7.10 12.53
N ILE A 279 14.98 -8.30 12.22
CA ILE A 279 13.96 -9.03 12.98
C ILE A 279 14.73 -10.01 13.85
N ILE A 280 14.78 -9.76 15.16
CA ILE A 280 15.58 -10.53 16.12
C ILE A 280 14.67 -11.52 16.81
N ASP A 281 14.93 -12.80 16.58
CA ASP A 281 14.07 -13.90 17.02
C ASP A 281 13.71 -13.79 18.50
N GLU A 282 12.41 -13.86 18.80
CA GLU A 282 11.82 -13.76 20.15
C GLU A 282 12.10 -12.46 20.92
N CYS A 283 12.90 -11.53 20.38
CA CYS A 283 13.24 -10.27 21.03
C CYS A 283 12.43 -9.10 20.50
N GLY A 284 12.49 -8.85 19.19
CA GLY A 284 11.83 -7.71 18.56
C GLY A 284 12.48 -7.27 17.27
N VAL A 285 12.28 -6.02 16.90
CA VAL A 285 12.79 -5.42 15.65
C VAL A 285 13.59 -4.18 15.95
N VAL A 286 14.69 -3.96 15.23
CA VAL A 286 15.43 -2.70 15.20
C VAL A 286 15.52 -2.18 13.76
N PHE A 287 15.53 -0.85 13.61
CA PHE A 287 15.61 -0.15 12.33
C PHE A 287 17.00 0.48 12.17
N SER A 288 17.58 0.37 10.98
CA SER A 288 18.80 1.14 10.64
C SER A 288 18.47 2.64 10.57
N TRP A 289 19.44 3.49 10.95
CA TRP A 289 19.34 4.94 10.77
C TRP A 289 19.15 5.33 9.29
N SER A 290 19.56 4.49 8.36
CA SER A 290 19.36 4.70 6.93
C SER A 290 17.92 4.45 6.47
N MET A 291 17.08 3.83 7.31
CA MET A 291 15.71 3.49 6.97
C MET A 291 14.84 4.76 6.90
N SER A 292 14.27 5.01 5.73
CA SER A 292 13.41 6.18 5.52
C SER A 292 12.08 6.09 6.30
N ILE A 293 11.46 7.23 6.56
CA ILE A 293 10.13 7.30 7.21
C ILE A 293 9.10 6.45 6.43
N ALA A 294 9.17 6.46 5.10
CA ALA A 294 8.29 5.66 4.27
C ALA A 294 8.48 4.14 4.48
N GLN A 295 9.71 3.68 4.55
CA GLN A 295 10.01 2.27 4.84
C GLN A 295 9.55 1.87 6.24
N ARG A 296 9.76 2.74 7.25
CA ARG A 296 9.28 2.53 8.63
C ARG A 296 7.75 2.36 8.65
N ALA A 297 7.01 3.26 7.99
CA ALA A 297 5.55 3.17 7.87
C ALA A 297 5.07 1.90 7.13
N MET A 298 5.78 1.48 6.07
CA MET A 298 5.47 0.23 5.38
C MET A 298 5.73 -1.01 6.24
N MET A 299 6.78 -0.99 7.07
CA MET A 299 7.06 -2.09 8.00
C MET A 299 5.99 -2.21 9.09
N SER A 300 5.52 -1.07 9.63
CA SER A 300 4.38 -1.03 10.55
C SER A 300 3.11 -1.59 9.89
N GLY A 301 2.84 -1.22 8.64
CA GLY A 301 1.73 -1.76 7.87
C GLY A 301 1.84 -3.28 7.67
N LEU A 302 3.04 -3.78 7.36
CA LEU A 302 3.30 -5.21 7.22
C LEU A 302 3.02 -5.98 8.52
N ALA A 303 3.49 -5.47 9.65
CA ALA A 303 3.23 -6.06 10.97
C ALA A 303 1.72 -6.15 11.23
N ARG A 304 0.99 -5.05 11.00
CA ARG A 304 -0.46 -5.01 11.18
C ARG A 304 -1.21 -6.00 10.28
N VAL A 305 -0.78 -6.14 9.02
CA VAL A 305 -1.36 -7.14 8.10
C VAL A 305 -1.12 -8.54 8.61
N ILE A 306 0.14 -8.88 8.92
CA ILE A 306 0.53 -10.25 9.31
C ILE A 306 -0.18 -10.66 10.59
N GLN A 307 -0.28 -9.80 11.58
CA GLN A 307 -0.98 -10.08 12.86
C GLN A 307 -2.48 -10.40 12.66
N ARG A 308 -3.08 -10.04 11.51
CA ARG A 308 -4.48 -10.31 11.20
C ARG A 308 -4.69 -11.55 10.33
N ILE A 309 -3.63 -12.21 9.91
CA ILE A 309 -3.72 -13.46 9.16
C ILE A 309 -3.80 -14.62 10.14
N SER A 310 -4.85 -15.44 10.06
CA SER A 310 -5.01 -16.63 10.90
C SER A 310 -3.90 -17.67 10.62
N SER A 311 -3.43 -18.36 11.66
CA SER A 311 -2.48 -19.46 11.53
C SER A 311 -2.93 -20.59 10.60
N SER A 312 -4.24 -20.76 10.44
CA SER A 312 -4.83 -21.79 9.55
C SER A 312 -5.14 -21.26 8.15
N ALA A 313 -4.86 -19.98 7.84
CA ALA A 313 -5.17 -19.40 6.55
C ALA A 313 -4.28 -20.00 5.45
N PRO A 314 -4.85 -20.48 4.34
CA PRO A 314 -4.06 -20.90 3.18
C PRO A 314 -3.52 -19.66 2.47
N ILE A 315 -2.26 -19.30 2.73
CA ILE A 315 -1.66 -18.07 2.20
C ILE A 315 -1.22 -18.28 0.75
N ARG A 316 -1.51 -17.27 -0.09
CA ARG A 316 -0.91 -17.09 -1.40
C ARG A 316 0.26 -16.11 -1.27
N TYR A 317 1.46 -16.59 -1.44
CA TYR A 317 2.64 -15.73 -1.59
C TYR A 317 2.79 -15.31 -3.06
N LEU A 318 3.44 -14.16 -3.28
CA LEU A 318 3.82 -13.72 -4.62
C LEU A 318 4.86 -14.68 -5.22
N ALA A 319 4.72 -15.00 -6.50
CA ALA A 319 5.73 -15.75 -7.25
C ALA A 319 7.00 -14.88 -7.45
N GLU A 320 8.14 -15.50 -7.71
CA GLU A 320 9.43 -14.80 -7.90
C GLU A 320 9.34 -13.72 -9.00
N GLU A 321 8.65 -14.02 -10.11
CA GLU A 321 8.43 -13.09 -11.21
C GLU A 321 7.57 -11.88 -10.78
N GLU A 322 6.53 -12.12 -9.98
CA GLU A 322 5.66 -11.07 -9.44
C GLU A 322 6.41 -10.16 -8.47
N VAL A 323 7.31 -10.72 -7.66
CA VAL A 323 8.20 -10.00 -6.75
C VAL A 323 9.19 -9.14 -7.55
N ALA A 324 9.81 -9.69 -8.59
CA ALA A 324 10.75 -8.97 -9.44
C ALA A 324 10.10 -7.76 -10.12
N ILE A 325 8.88 -7.90 -10.66
CA ILE A 325 8.11 -6.80 -11.26
C ILE A 325 7.80 -5.72 -10.20
N SER A 326 7.40 -6.11 -8.99
CA SER A 326 7.11 -5.19 -7.90
C SER A 326 8.33 -4.37 -7.51
N SER A 327 9.51 -4.98 -7.45
CA SER A 327 10.77 -4.32 -7.10
C SER A 327 11.21 -3.30 -8.17
N VAL A 328 11.05 -3.61 -9.46
CA VAL A 328 11.33 -2.68 -10.55
C VAL A 328 10.39 -1.47 -10.51
N THR A 329 9.12 -1.72 -10.27
CA THR A 329 8.11 -0.68 -10.13
C THR A 329 8.44 0.24 -8.96
N ALA A 330 8.86 -0.31 -7.83
CA ALA A 330 9.27 0.45 -6.65
C ALA A 330 10.49 1.34 -6.86
N SER A 331 11.50 0.84 -7.55
CA SER A 331 12.72 1.63 -7.86
C SER A 331 12.38 2.90 -8.63
N ARG A 332 11.46 2.80 -9.61
CA ARG A 332 10.92 3.97 -10.33
C ARG A 332 10.26 4.99 -9.40
N TYR A 333 9.53 4.53 -8.37
CA TYR A 333 8.88 5.42 -7.39
C TYR A 333 9.88 6.14 -6.48
N CYS A 334 10.91 5.45 -6.02
CA CYS A 334 11.95 6.05 -5.19
C CYS A 334 12.72 7.14 -5.96
N GLU A 335 12.98 6.95 -7.25
CA GLU A 335 13.64 7.94 -8.10
C GLU A 335 12.76 9.19 -8.31
N LEU A 336 11.47 9.03 -8.59
CA LEU A 336 10.53 10.12 -8.76
C LEU A 336 10.32 10.92 -7.46
N ALA A 337 10.23 10.26 -6.32
CA ALA A 337 10.11 10.90 -5.02
C ALA A 337 11.38 11.69 -4.63
N SER A 338 12.55 11.20 -5.04
CA SER A 338 13.83 11.88 -4.79
C SER A 338 14.03 13.11 -5.67
N SER A 339 13.58 13.06 -6.93
CA SER A 339 13.70 14.19 -7.87
C SER A 339 12.80 15.36 -7.50
N SER A 340 11.66 15.13 -6.85
CA SER A 340 10.73 16.20 -6.44
C SER A 340 11.25 17.01 -5.24
N ARG A 341 12.16 16.50 -4.43
CA ARG A 341 12.78 17.22 -3.30
C ARG A 341 13.89 18.19 -3.73
N TYR A 342 14.51 17.98 -4.89
CA TYR A 342 15.60 18.84 -5.38
C TYR A 342 15.13 20.13 -6.05
N SER A 343 13.84 20.29 -6.38
CA SER A 343 13.31 21.52 -7.02
C SER A 343 12.89 22.62 -6.02
N GLN A 344 12.93 22.37 -4.71
CA GLN A 344 12.57 23.36 -3.68
C GLN A 344 13.76 24.01 -2.97
N CYS A 345 15.01 23.67 -3.36
CA CYS A 345 16.23 24.29 -2.85
C CYS A 345 16.99 25.08 -3.95
N LYS A 346 16.29 25.85 -4.77
CA LYS A 346 16.91 26.91 -5.60
C LYS A 346 16.08 28.16 -5.56
#